data_1f1b5605e577e6044a84b714364c3473
#
_entry.id   1f1b5605e577e6044a84b714364c3473
#
_cell.length_a   1.000
_cell.length_b   1.000
_cell.length_c   1.000
_cell.angle_alpha   90.00
_cell.angle_beta   90.00
_cell.angle_gamma   90.00
#
_symmetry.space_group_name_H-M   'P 1'
#
loop_
_entity.id
_entity.type
_entity.pdbx_description
1 polymer ?
#
loop_
_entity_poly.entity_id
_entity_poly.type
_entity_poly.pdbx_seq_one_letter_code
_entity_poly.pdbx_strand_id
1 'polypeptide(L)'
;MKEFDYVVVGAGIAGCSVVHFLKKYSNSILLIDKNEDVAYGASGAAGAFLSPLLGKPNDFKDLVTKALNFSIDYYKNNFSEELQNFGTCRIPKNEEDEKKFQSYIPYMDFEFEKFENGYFFPIGSVINSYGICKKLTNNIEKLFNYEVKKIEQIEKDWFINDEIKAKNLFLATGADISLVNEDYFDIRAVWGQKIDVLTSTKVEINYHKECSLSKSKKL
;
A
#
# COMPACT_ATOMS: atom_id res chain seq x y z
N MET A 1 23.89 21.16 -9.64
CA MET A 1 22.53 20.61 -9.59
C MET A 1 22.60 19.16 -10.04
N LYS A 2 22.02 18.22 -9.30
CA LYS A 2 21.93 16.82 -9.75
C LYS A 2 20.77 16.67 -10.72
N GLU A 3 20.94 15.87 -11.77
CA GLU A 3 19.93 15.64 -12.80
C GLU A 3 19.51 14.17 -12.86
N PHE A 4 18.19 13.91 -12.96
CA PHE A 4 17.61 12.58 -13.04
C PHE A 4 16.55 12.48 -14.15
N ASP A 5 16.40 11.30 -14.72
CA ASP A 5 15.28 11.03 -15.63
C ASP A 5 13.94 11.00 -14.87
N TYR A 6 13.99 10.42 -13.66
CA TYR A 6 12.82 10.28 -12.78
C TYR A 6 13.16 10.63 -11.34
N VAL A 7 12.33 11.46 -10.73
CA VAL A 7 12.34 11.71 -9.29
C VAL A 7 10.99 11.30 -8.72
N VAL A 8 11.02 10.53 -7.64
CA VAL A 8 9.83 10.11 -6.90
C VAL A 8 9.92 10.64 -5.47
N VAL A 9 8.92 11.39 -5.05
CA VAL A 9 8.81 11.99 -3.71
C VAL A 9 7.83 11.17 -2.88
N GLY A 10 8.34 10.59 -1.80
CA GLY A 10 7.61 9.70 -0.89
C GLY A 10 8.04 8.24 -1.04
N ALA A 11 8.64 7.68 0.02
CA ALA A 11 9.13 6.30 0.09
C ALA A 11 8.15 5.35 0.81
N GLY A 12 6.85 5.63 0.73
CA GLY A 12 5.80 4.67 1.05
C GLY A 12 5.66 3.60 -0.01
N ILE A 13 4.72 2.65 0.16
CA ILE A 13 4.52 1.52 -0.77
C ILE A 13 4.26 1.99 -2.21
N ALA A 14 3.55 3.11 -2.38
CA ALA A 14 3.27 3.67 -3.70
C ALA A 14 4.55 4.13 -4.40
N GLY A 15 5.36 4.99 -3.77
CA GLY A 15 6.61 5.48 -4.34
C GLY A 15 7.64 4.37 -4.55
N CYS A 16 7.76 3.44 -3.60
CA CYS A 16 8.62 2.26 -3.75
C CYS A 16 8.22 1.39 -4.96
N SER A 17 6.92 1.23 -5.20
CA SER A 17 6.41 0.51 -6.37
C SER A 17 6.72 1.26 -7.66
N VAL A 18 6.52 2.59 -7.68
CA VAL A 18 6.81 3.42 -8.85
C VAL A 18 8.28 3.30 -9.25
N VAL A 19 9.23 3.53 -8.32
CA VAL A 19 10.67 3.43 -8.65
C VAL A 19 11.05 2.03 -9.11
N HIS A 20 10.43 1.00 -8.54
CA HIS A 20 10.68 -0.39 -8.93
C HIS A 20 10.36 -0.63 -10.41
N PHE A 21 9.20 -0.19 -10.86
CA PHE A 21 8.80 -0.40 -12.25
C PHE A 21 9.49 0.56 -13.22
N LEU A 22 9.90 1.75 -12.77
CA LEU A 22 10.66 2.70 -13.58
C LEU A 22 12.06 2.19 -13.95
N LYS A 23 12.65 1.26 -13.19
CA LYS A 23 13.93 0.60 -13.53
C LYS A 23 13.94 -0.04 -14.93
N LYS A 24 12.78 -0.36 -15.48
CA LYS A 24 12.65 -0.91 -16.84
C LYS A 24 12.93 0.15 -17.92
N TYR A 25 12.91 1.43 -17.55
CA TYR A 25 12.99 2.56 -18.49
C TYR A 25 14.25 3.40 -18.31
N SER A 26 14.80 3.47 -17.10
CA SER A 26 16.02 4.23 -16.81
C SER A 26 16.74 3.70 -15.57
N ASN A 27 18.05 3.96 -15.53
CA ASN A 27 18.87 3.78 -14.33
C ASN A 27 19.06 5.09 -13.55
N SER A 28 18.59 6.23 -14.11
CA SER A 28 18.70 7.56 -13.49
C SER A 28 17.42 7.89 -12.74
N ILE A 29 17.24 7.26 -11.57
CA ILE A 29 16.06 7.37 -10.73
C ILE A 29 16.47 7.75 -9.32
N LEU A 30 15.82 8.77 -8.75
CA LEU A 30 15.99 9.17 -7.35
C LEU A 30 14.68 9.01 -6.59
N LEU A 31 14.76 8.35 -5.43
CA LEU A 31 13.69 8.28 -4.45
C LEU A 31 13.99 9.23 -3.29
N ILE A 32 13.07 10.14 -3.01
CA ILE A 32 13.21 11.14 -1.93
C ILE A 32 12.18 10.86 -0.84
N ASP A 33 12.59 10.96 0.43
CA ASP A 33 11.66 11.00 1.56
C ASP A 33 12.19 11.91 2.68
N LYS A 34 11.26 12.55 3.39
CA LYS A 34 11.58 13.38 4.56
C LYS A 34 12.01 12.56 5.78
N ASN A 35 11.67 11.30 5.81
CA ASN A 35 12.05 10.37 6.87
C ASN A 35 13.38 9.66 6.54
N GLU A 36 13.90 8.90 7.50
CA GLU A 36 15.22 8.28 7.44
C GLU A 36 15.24 6.97 6.65
N ASP A 37 14.08 6.39 6.33
CA ASP A 37 14.00 5.11 5.61
C ASP A 37 12.66 4.94 4.87
N VAL A 38 12.54 3.87 4.08
CA VAL A 38 11.31 3.47 3.39
C VAL A 38 10.22 3.06 4.38
N ALA A 39 8.98 3.20 3.97
CA ALA A 39 7.78 2.79 4.72
C ALA A 39 7.64 3.43 6.12
N TYR A 40 8.26 4.58 6.36
CA TYR A 40 8.25 5.24 7.67
C TYR A 40 6.91 5.91 8.02
N GLY A 41 6.07 6.15 7.02
CA GLY A 41 4.74 6.70 7.19
C GLY A 41 3.64 5.63 7.33
N ALA A 42 2.48 5.90 6.75
CA ALA A 42 1.31 5.03 6.80
C ALA A 42 1.58 3.59 6.33
N SER A 43 2.47 3.40 5.36
CA SER A 43 2.81 2.06 4.84
C SER A 43 3.44 1.15 5.90
N GLY A 44 4.30 1.67 6.77
CA GLY A 44 4.91 0.89 7.85
C GLY A 44 4.01 0.74 9.07
N ALA A 45 3.17 1.74 9.34
CA ALA A 45 2.20 1.69 10.43
C ALA A 45 0.96 0.83 10.12
N ALA A 46 0.72 0.48 8.86
CA ALA A 46 -0.42 -0.33 8.45
C ALA A 46 -0.30 -1.79 8.92
N GLY A 47 -1.45 -2.43 9.16
CA GLY A 47 -1.53 -3.88 9.31
C GLY A 47 -1.23 -4.65 8.03
N ALA A 48 -1.16 -3.93 6.90
CA ALA A 48 -0.77 -4.40 5.58
C ALA A 48 -1.56 -5.61 5.07
N PHE A 49 -2.86 -5.61 5.32
CA PHE A 49 -3.79 -6.63 4.86
C PHE A 49 -4.10 -6.45 3.37
N LEU A 50 -3.97 -7.52 2.62
CA LEU A 50 -4.46 -7.66 1.26
C LEU A 50 -5.76 -8.47 1.32
N SER A 51 -6.88 -7.84 1.00
CA SER A 51 -8.20 -8.45 1.17
C SER A 51 -9.17 -7.94 0.11
N PRO A 52 -10.12 -8.77 -0.37
CA PRO A 52 -11.14 -8.37 -1.33
C PRO A 52 -11.92 -7.13 -0.91
N LEU A 53 -12.18 -6.23 -1.85
CA LEU A 53 -13.15 -5.15 -1.65
C LEU A 53 -14.55 -5.70 -1.90
N LEU A 54 -15.37 -5.72 -0.86
CA LEU A 54 -16.77 -6.15 -0.97
C LEU A 54 -17.64 -4.99 -1.41
N GLY A 55 -18.62 -5.27 -2.27
CA GLY A 55 -19.55 -4.24 -2.76
C GLY A 55 -20.19 -4.62 -4.08
N LYS A 56 -21.08 -3.73 -4.54
CA LYS A 56 -21.65 -3.82 -5.89
C LYS A 56 -20.60 -3.44 -6.95
N PRO A 57 -20.73 -3.94 -8.19
CA PRO A 57 -19.81 -3.62 -9.26
C PRO A 57 -19.73 -2.11 -9.51
N ASN A 58 -18.52 -1.62 -9.68
CA ASN A 58 -18.18 -0.29 -10.15
C ASN A 58 -16.68 -0.26 -10.52
N ASP A 59 -16.26 0.78 -11.25
CA ASP A 59 -14.89 0.89 -11.77
C ASP A 59 -13.83 0.83 -10.67
N PHE A 60 -14.10 1.39 -9.49
CA PHE A 60 -13.17 1.35 -8.38
C PHE A 60 -13.00 -0.07 -7.82
N LYS A 61 -14.11 -0.84 -7.68
CA LYS A 61 -14.05 -2.24 -7.25
C LYS A 61 -13.27 -3.08 -8.26
N ASP A 62 -13.51 -2.87 -9.56
CA ASP A 62 -12.79 -3.57 -10.62
C ASP A 62 -11.28 -3.27 -10.58
N LEU A 63 -10.92 -2.01 -10.38
CA LEU A 63 -9.51 -1.61 -10.21
C LEU A 63 -8.88 -2.30 -8.99
N VAL A 64 -9.55 -2.29 -7.84
CA VAL A 64 -9.05 -2.90 -6.60
C VAL A 64 -8.93 -4.42 -6.76
N THR A 65 -9.89 -5.08 -7.42
CA THR A 65 -9.84 -6.53 -7.71
C THR A 65 -8.63 -6.89 -8.58
N LYS A 66 -8.40 -6.13 -9.66
CA LYS A 66 -7.22 -6.31 -10.52
C LYS A 66 -5.91 -6.06 -9.77
N ALA A 67 -5.87 -4.99 -8.96
CA ALA A 67 -4.70 -4.65 -8.16
C ALA A 67 -4.39 -5.71 -7.10
N LEU A 68 -5.41 -6.28 -6.45
CA LEU A 68 -5.24 -7.34 -5.45
C LEU A 68 -4.63 -8.61 -6.09
N ASN A 69 -5.21 -9.08 -7.21
CA ASN A 69 -4.69 -10.25 -7.93
C ASN A 69 -3.24 -10.01 -8.37
N PHE A 70 -2.98 -8.87 -9.02
CA PHE A 70 -1.63 -8.52 -9.44
C PHE A 70 -0.64 -8.49 -8.27
N SER A 71 -1.01 -7.86 -7.17
CA SER A 71 -0.12 -7.70 -6.02
C SER A 71 0.22 -9.03 -5.36
N ILE A 72 -0.79 -9.91 -5.17
CA ILE A 72 -0.57 -11.23 -4.58
C ILE A 72 0.31 -12.09 -5.48
N ASP A 73 0.03 -12.15 -6.76
CA ASP A 73 0.83 -12.91 -7.72
C ASP A 73 2.25 -12.36 -7.81
N TYR A 74 2.39 -11.05 -7.85
CA TYR A 74 3.69 -10.39 -7.91
C TYR A 74 4.53 -10.67 -6.67
N TYR A 75 3.96 -10.51 -5.48
CA TYR A 75 4.68 -10.75 -4.24
C TYR A 75 4.98 -12.24 -4.04
N LYS A 76 4.06 -13.11 -4.38
CA LYS A 76 4.29 -14.56 -4.33
C LYS A 76 5.47 -15.02 -5.18
N ASN A 77 5.59 -14.44 -6.38
CA ASN A 77 6.64 -14.83 -7.33
C ASN A 77 7.98 -14.14 -7.07
N ASN A 78 8.00 -12.95 -6.48
CA ASN A 78 9.22 -12.15 -6.34
C ASN A 78 9.68 -11.93 -4.90
N PHE A 79 8.75 -12.01 -3.92
CA PHE A 79 8.99 -11.64 -2.51
C PHE A 79 8.20 -12.55 -1.57
N SER A 80 8.20 -13.86 -1.82
CA SER A 80 7.33 -14.83 -1.10
C SER A 80 7.55 -14.83 0.42
N GLU A 81 8.76 -14.53 0.87
CA GLU A 81 9.09 -14.45 2.29
C GLU A 81 8.45 -13.25 3.02
N GLU A 82 8.00 -12.24 2.27
CA GLU A 82 7.29 -11.07 2.80
C GLU A 82 5.76 -11.21 2.74
N LEU A 83 5.26 -12.26 2.09
CA LEU A 83 3.84 -12.52 1.92
C LEU A 83 3.39 -13.66 2.83
N GLN A 84 2.36 -13.42 3.63
CA GLN A 84 1.70 -14.42 4.48
C GLN A 84 0.26 -14.62 3.97
N ASN A 85 0.04 -15.68 3.20
CA ASN A 85 -1.26 -16.02 2.65
C ASN A 85 -1.93 -17.12 3.50
N PHE A 86 -2.67 -16.71 4.54
CA PHE A 86 -3.38 -17.61 5.45
C PHE A 86 -4.90 -17.44 5.38
N GLY A 87 -5.38 -16.69 4.39
CA GLY A 87 -6.77 -16.31 4.29
C GLY A 87 -7.16 -15.21 5.30
N THR A 88 -8.32 -14.64 5.09
CA THR A 88 -8.90 -13.64 5.99
C THR A 88 -10.39 -13.91 6.19
N CYS A 89 -10.80 -14.09 7.42
CA CYS A 89 -12.21 -14.15 7.79
C CYS A 89 -12.72 -12.72 8.06
N ARG A 90 -13.70 -12.29 7.29
CA ARG A 90 -14.39 -11.01 7.48
C ARG A 90 -15.68 -11.27 8.25
N ILE A 91 -15.76 -10.70 9.45
CA ILE A 91 -16.88 -10.86 10.36
C ILE A 91 -17.75 -9.60 10.27
N PRO A 92 -19.05 -9.72 9.94
CA PRO A 92 -19.98 -8.62 9.99
C PRO A 92 -20.04 -7.99 11.39
N LYS A 93 -20.14 -6.67 11.45
CA LYS A 93 -20.15 -5.95 12.72
C LYS A 93 -21.45 -6.17 13.50
N ASN A 94 -22.57 -6.24 12.78
CA ASN A 94 -23.93 -6.39 13.29
C ASN A 94 -24.84 -6.98 12.20
N GLU A 95 -26.13 -7.13 12.51
CA GLU A 95 -27.14 -7.69 11.59
C GLU A 95 -27.31 -6.86 10.29
N GLU A 96 -27.20 -5.54 10.37
CA GLU A 96 -27.28 -4.68 9.19
C GLU A 96 -26.09 -4.95 8.24
N ASP A 97 -24.90 -5.08 8.81
CA ASP A 97 -23.70 -5.40 8.06
C ASP A 97 -23.76 -6.82 7.46
N GLU A 98 -24.31 -7.80 8.19
CA GLU A 98 -24.58 -9.15 7.66
C GLU A 98 -25.52 -9.08 6.44
N LYS A 99 -26.60 -8.31 6.51
CA LYS A 99 -27.49 -8.13 5.35
C LYS A 99 -26.78 -7.52 4.16
N LYS A 100 -25.87 -6.55 4.41
CA LYS A 100 -25.02 -5.99 3.34
C LYS A 100 -24.11 -7.04 2.73
N PHE A 101 -23.43 -7.84 3.56
CA PHE A 101 -22.58 -8.95 3.07
C PHE A 101 -23.39 -9.91 2.20
N GLN A 102 -24.57 -10.32 2.64
CA GLN A 102 -25.45 -11.20 1.85
C GLN A 102 -25.85 -10.56 0.52
N SER A 103 -26.11 -9.26 0.48
CA SER A 103 -26.44 -8.55 -0.75
C SER A 103 -25.27 -8.46 -1.74
N TYR A 104 -24.03 -8.66 -1.28
CA TYR A 104 -22.83 -8.64 -2.12
C TYR A 104 -22.44 -10.01 -2.69
N ILE A 105 -23.03 -11.10 -2.17
CA ILE A 105 -22.72 -12.46 -2.61
C ILE A 105 -22.80 -12.64 -4.14
N PRO A 106 -23.84 -12.13 -4.85
CA PRO A 106 -23.90 -12.26 -6.31
C PRO A 106 -22.78 -11.52 -7.08
N TYR A 107 -22.04 -10.65 -6.39
CA TYR A 107 -21.00 -9.80 -6.96
C TYR A 107 -19.60 -10.10 -6.39
N MET A 108 -19.43 -11.28 -5.77
CA MET A 108 -18.12 -11.69 -5.26
C MET A 108 -17.19 -12.07 -6.42
N ASP A 109 -16.03 -11.44 -6.49
CA ASP A 109 -15.01 -11.70 -7.53
C ASP A 109 -14.01 -12.78 -7.10
N PHE A 110 -14.09 -13.24 -5.85
CA PHE A 110 -13.15 -14.19 -5.24
C PHE A 110 -13.90 -15.33 -4.58
N GLU A 111 -13.27 -16.50 -4.53
CA GLU A 111 -13.74 -17.61 -3.74
C GLU A 111 -13.88 -17.24 -2.26
N PHE A 112 -14.93 -17.68 -1.65
CA PHE A 112 -15.19 -17.52 -0.22
C PHE A 112 -16.04 -18.67 0.29
N GLU A 113 -15.97 -18.88 1.60
CA GLU A 113 -16.83 -19.83 2.31
C GLU A 113 -17.36 -19.23 3.62
N LYS A 114 -18.49 -19.75 4.09
CA LYS A 114 -18.96 -19.45 5.46
C LYS A 114 -18.02 -20.10 6.45
N PHE A 115 -17.53 -19.33 7.40
CA PHE A 115 -16.62 -19.76 8.44
C PHE A 115 -16.99 -19.10 9.76
N GLU A 116 -17.40 -19.89 10.76
CA GLU A 116 -17.91 -19.37 12.02
C GLU A 116 -19.00 -18.30 11.79
N ASN A 117 -18.80 -17.10 12.32
CA ASN A 117 -19.72 -15.96 12.18
C ASN A 117 -19.33 -15.02 11.03
N GLY A 118 -18.56 -15.49 10.06
CA GLY A 118 -18.03 -14.63 8.99
C GLY A 118 -17.93 -15.31 7.63
N TYR A 119 -17.20 -14.67 6.77
CA TYR A 119 -16.93 -15.09 5.41
C TYR A 119 -15.40 -15.18 5.24
N PHE A 120 -14.90 -16.37 5.01
CA PHE A 120 -13.48 -16.63 4.83
C PHE A 120 -13.11 -16.50 3.35
N PHE A 121 -12.09 -15.72 3.08
CA PHE A 121 -11.51 -15.49 1.77
C PHE A 121 -10.10 -16.09 1.73
N PRO A 122 -9.87 -17.21 1.03
CA PRO A 122 -8.55 -17.85 0.94
C PRO A 122 -7.46 -16.96 0.39
N ILE A 123 -7.82 -16.02 -0.52
CA ILE A 123 -6.89 -15.06 -1.11
C ILE A 123 -6.38 -14.02 -0.10
N GLY A 124 -7.06 -13.84 1.03
CA GLY A 124 -6.68 -12.86 2.05
C GLY A 124 -5.27 -13.09 2.57
N SER A 125 -4.48 -12.04 2.61
CA SER A 125 -3.06 -12.11 2.93
C SER A 125 -2.62 -10.94 3.80
N VAL A 126 -1.44 -11.05 4.39
CA VAL A 126 -0.73 -9.95 5.07
C VAL A 126 0.68 -9.88 4.50
N ILE A 127 1.19 -8.69 4.28
CA ILE A 127 2.57 -8.48 3.85
C ILE A 127 3.40 -7.81 4.94
N ASN A 128 4.71 -8.04 4.89
CA ASN A 128 5.66 -7.19 5.58
C ASN A 128 5.94 -5.98 4.70
N SER A 129 5.21 -4.89 4.91
CA SER A 129 5.31 -3.69 4.07
C SER A 129 6.70 -3.06 4.07
N TYR A 130 7.40 -3.08 5.20
CA TYR A 130 8.78 -2.59 5.26
C TYR A 130 9.73 -3.45 4.42
N GLY A 131 9.68 -4.78 4.57
CA GLY A 131 10.49 -5.71 3.77
C GLY A 131 10.22 -5.57 2.26
N ILE A 132 8.93 -5.46 1.88
CA ILE A 132 8.55 -5.21 0.48
C ILE A 132 9.15 -3.89 -0.02
N CYS A 133 8.98 -2.78 0.71
CA CYS A 133 9.52 -1.47 0.29
C CYS A 133 11.05 -1.50 0.14
N LYS A 134 11.76 -2.17 1.05
CA LYS A 134 13.21 -2.37 0.94
C LYS A 134 13.59 -3.09 -0.35
N LYS A 135 12.90 -4.19 -0.67
CA LYS A 135 13.19 -5.00 -1.86
C LYS A 135 12.84 -4.29 -3.15
N LEU A 136 11.70 -3.59 -3.19
CA LEU A 136 11.28 -2.78 -4.35
C LEU A 136 12.30 -1.69 -4.68
N THR A 137 12.95 -1.11 -3.66
CA THR A 137 13.90 -0.01 -3.82
C THR A 137 15.37 -0.45 -3.86
N ASN A 138 15.62 -1.76 -3.98
CA ASN A 138 16.99 -2.26 -4.12
C ASN A 138 17.64 -1.67 -5.39
N ASN A 139 18.90 -1.21 -5.26
CA ASN A 139 19.67 -0.57 -6.34
C ASN A 139 19.04 0.72 -6.91
N ILE A 140 18.24 1.45 -6.11
CA ILE A 140 17.75 2.80 -6.43
C ILE A 140 18.57 3.81 -5.60
N GLU A 141 18.95 4.94 -6.21
CA GLU A 141 19.50 6.08 -5.46
C GLU A 141 18.43 6.67 -4.56
N LYS A 142 18.78 6.90 -3.29
CA LYS A 142 17.85 7.38 -2.26
C LYS A 142 18.39 8.64 -1.61
N LEU A 143 17.50 9.59 -1.35
CA LEU A 143 17.79 10.79 -0.58
C LEU A 143 16.78 10.86 0.56
N PHE A 144 17.18 10.39 1.72
CA PHE A 144 16.38 10.39 2.94
C PHE A 144 16.74 11.54 3.87
N ASN A 145 15.89 11.82 4.87
CA ASN A 145 15.95 13.01 5.72
C ASN A 145 15.95 14.30 4.89
N TYR A 146 15.26 14.28 3.75
CA TYR A 146 15.19 15.43 2.82
C TYR A 146 13.73 15.77 2.53
N GLU A 147 13.31 16.90 3.10
CA GLU A 147 11.95 17.41 2.90
C GLU A 147 11.88 18.23 1.61
N VAL A 148 11.01 17.82 0.70
CA VAL A 148 10.68 18.63 -0.47
C VAL A 148 9.69 19.71 -0.06
N LYS A 149 10.08 20.98 -0.23
CA LYS A 149 9.28 22.16 0.15
C LYS A 149 8.80 22.95 -1.06
N LYS A 150 9.53 22.84 -2.18
CA LYS A 150 9.23 23.55 -3.41
C LYS A 150 9.40 22.62 -4.60
N ILE A 151 8.43 22.64 -5.48
CA ILE A 151 8.53 22.07 -6.83
C ILE A 151 8.13 23.12 -7.83
N GLU A 152 8.84 23.19 -8.95
CA GLU A 152 8.57 24.15 -10.03
C GLU A 152 8.82 23.47 -11.36
N GLN A 153 7.94 23.67 -12.31
CA GLN A 153 8.15 23.23 -13.68
C GLN A 153 8.62 24.39 -14.52
N ILE A 154 9.80 24.27 -15.10
CA ILE A 154 10.37 25.26 -16.04
C ILE A 154 10.56 24.55 -17.37
N GLU A 155 9.87 25.01 -18.40
CA GLU A 155 9.77 24.36 -19.70
C GLU A 155 9.25 22.92 -19.58
N LYS A 156 10.14 21.92 -19.74
CA LYS A 156 9.80 20.49 -19.67
C LYS A 156 10.37 19.80 -18.44
N ASP A 157 11.22 20.50 -17.69
CA ASP A 157 11.92 19.92 -16.54
C ASP A 157 11.32 20.38 -15.22
N TRP A 158 11.40 19.50 -14.23
CA TRP A 158 11.01 19.78 -12.86
C TRP A 158 12.21 20.15 -12.00
N PHE A 159 12.05 21.17 -11.18
CA PHE A 159 13.04 21.61 -10.20
C PHE A 159 12.50 21.37 -8.79
N ILE A 160 13.28 20.67 -7.97
CA ILE A 160 12.94 20.31 -6.60
C ILE A 160 13.89 21.03 -5.67
N ASN A 161 13.37 21.88 -4.77
CA ASN A 161 14.12 22.72 -3.83
C ASN A 161 15.26 23.53 -4.49
N ASP A 162 15.16 23.84 -5.77
CA ASP A 162 16.22 24.50 -6.56
C ASP A 162 17.58 23.75 -6.61
N GLU A 163 17.62 22.49 -6.17
CA GLU A 163 18.83 21.67 -6.05
C GLU A 163 18.86 20.46 -6.99
N ILE A 164 17.68 19.91 -7.27
CA ILE A 164 17.52 18.68 -8.06
C ILE A 164 16.68 18.99 -9.28
N LYS A 165 17.12 18.49 -10.44
CA LYS A 165 16.40 18.58 -11.70
C LYS A 165 15.90 17.21 -12.14
N ALA A 166 14.68 17.11 -12.64
CA ALA A 166 14.08 15.88 -13.11
C ALA A 166 13.33 16.09 -14.42
N LYS A 167 13.45 15.14 -15.35
CA LYS A 167 12.59 15.13 -16.56
C LYS A 167 11.15 14.75 -16.23
N ASN A 168 10.98 13.86 -15.23
CA ASN A 168 9.68 13.39 -14.78
C ASN A 168 9.63 13.38 -13.25
N LEU A 169 8.57 13.92 -12.68
CA LEU A 169 8.33 13.95 -11.25
C LEU A 169 7.08 13.14 -10.89
N PHE A 170 7.21 12.26 -9.90
CA PHE A 170 6.11 11.52 -9.30
C PHE A 170 5.94 11.91 -7.84
N LEU A 171 4.74 12.32 -7.47
CA LEU A 171 4.38 12.62 -6.08
C LEU A 171 3.63 11.43 -5.48
N ALA A 172 4.24 10.77 -4.51
CA ALA A 172 3.72 9.63 -3.76
C ALA A 172 3.67 9.94 -2.26
N THR A 173 3.31 11.17 -1.92
CA THR A 173 3.39 11.78 -0.58
C THR A 173 2.28 11.32 0.38
N GLY A 174 1.44 10.39 -0.05
CA GLY A 174 0.32 9.89 0.76
C GLY A 174 -0.77 10.95 0.96
N ALA A 175 -1.13 11.21 2.21
CA ALA A 175 -2.17 12.21 2.52
C ALA A 175 -1.65 13.65 2.50
N ASP A 176 -0.35 13.86 2.38
CA ASP A 176 0.26 15.18 2.29
C ASP A 176 0.28 15.66 0.84
N ILE A 177 -0.63 16.57 0.50
CA ILE A 177 -0.77 17.16 -0.84
C ILE A 177 -0.29 18.61 -0.89
N SER A 178 0.44 19.07 0.12
CA SER A 178 0.86 20.47 0.26
C SER A 178 1.78 20.98 -0.86
N LEU A 179 2.44 20.05 -1.57
CA LEU A 179 3.30 20.37 -2.72
C LEU A 179 2.50 20.71 -3.99
N VAL A 180 1.22 20.38 -4.04
CA VAL A 180 0.38 20.54 -5.23
C VAL A 180 -0.88 21.29 -4.82
N ASN A 181 -1.10 22.44 -5.42
CA ASN A 181 -2.34 23.19 -5.22
C ASN A 181 -3.35 22.78 -6.31
N GLU A 182 -4.04 21.66 -6.07
CA GLU A 182 -5.05 21.10 -6.97
C GLU A 182 -6.43 21.14 -6.33
N ASP A 183 -7.31 21.96 -6.85
CA ASP A 183 -8.67 22.17 -6.32
C ASP A 183 -9.56 20.90 -6.38
N TYR A 184 -9.12 19.88 -7.14
CA TYR A 184 -9.86 18.63 -7.32
C TYR A 184 -9.54 17.57 -6.25
N PHE A 185 -8.50 17.79 -5.43
CA PHE A 185 -8.12 16.84 -4.40
C PHE A 185 -8.78 17.18 -3.06
N ASP A 186 -9.73 16.36 -2.67
CA ASP A 186 -10.28 16.37 -1.32
C ASP A 186 -9.81 15.09 -0.59
N ILE A 187 -8.62 15.17 0.02
CA ILE A 187 -8.03 14.05 0.76
C ILE A 187 -8.23 14.25 2.26
N ARG A 188 -9.03 13.41 2.85
CA ARG A 188 -9.20 13.34 4.29
C ARG A 188 -8.17 12.38 4.90
N ALA A 189 -7.19 12.92 5.62
CA ALA A 189 -6.25 12.12 6.39
C ALA A 189 -6.96 11.46 7.59
N VAL A 190 -6.78 10.15 7.73
CA VAL A 190 -7.32 9.37 8.86
C VAL A 190 -6.17 8.68 9.58
N TRP A 191 -6.09 8.88 10.89
CA TRP A 191 -5.11 8.20 11.73
C TRP A 191 -5.46 6.73 11.90
N GLY A 192 -4.47 5.87 11.76
CA GLY A 192 -4.54 4.44 12.05
C GLY A 192 -3.44 4.06 13.04
N GLN A 193 -3.68 2.98 13.78
CA GLN A 193 -2.72 2.43 14.73
C GLN A 193 -2.56 0.93 14.50
N LYS A 194 -1.34 0.44 14.64
CA LYS A 194 -0.99 -0.98 14.71
C LYS A 194 -0.32 -1.23 16.06
N ILE A 195 -0.70 -2.32 16.69
CA ILE A 195 -0.07 -2.81 17.91
C ILE A 195 0.37 -4.25 17.71
N ASP A 196 1.50 -4.61 18.29
CA ASP A 196 1.95 -5.99 18.39
C ASP A 196 1.66 -6.48 19.81
N VAL A 197 1.00 -7.64 19.95
CA VAL A 197 0.54 -8.17 21.23
C VAL A 197 1.20 -9.52 21.47
N LEU A 198 1.82 -9.68 22.62
CA LEU A 198 2.27 -10.98 23.12
C LEU A 198 1.08 -11.70 23.75
N THR A 199 0.77 -12.90 23.27
CA THR A 199 -0.36 -13.69 23.75
C THR A 199 -0.08 -15.17 23.66
N SER A 200 -0.68 -15.97 24.56
CA SER A 200 -0.72 -17.42 24.49
C SER A 200 -1.82 -17.93 23.55
N THR A 201 -2.72 -17.07 23.13
CA THR A 201 -3.81 -17.41 22.21
C THR A 201 -3.25 -17.66 20.82
N LYS A 202 -3.56 -18.83 20.25
CA LYS A 202 -3.16 -19.18 18.90
C LYS A 202 -4.20 -18.68 17.91
N VAL A 203 -3.78 -17.79 17.01
CA VAL A 203 -4.59 -17.26 15.90
C VAL A 203 -4.09 -17.90 14.60
N GLU A 204 -4.93 -18.70 13.95
CA GLU A 204 -4.51 -19.51 12.79
C GLU A 204 -4.71 -18.82 11.45
N ILE A 205 -5.65 -17.91 11.35
CA ILE A 205 -5.98 -17.14 10.14
C ILE A 205 -6.05 -15.64 10.48
N ASN A 206 -6.19 -14.82 9.48
CA ASN A 206 -6.44 -13.39 9.70
C ASN A 206 -7.92 -13.13 9.93
N TYR A 207 -8.25 -12.17 10.77
CA TYR A 207 -9.61 -11.73 11.02
C TYR A 207 -9.76 -10.24 10.77
N HIS A 208 -10.93 -9.85 10.29
CA HIS A 208 -11.32 -8.46 10.13
C HIS A 208 -12.78 -8.27 10.55
N LYS A 209 -13.00 -7.38 11.53
CA LYS A 209 -14.32 -6.91 11.95
C LYS A 209 -14.29 -5.38 12.07
N GLU A 210 -14.21 -4.85 13.27
CA GLU A 210 -13.97 -3.41 13.52
C GLU A 210 -12.48 -3.06 13.44
N CYS A 211 -11.65 -3.99 13.85
CA CYS A 211 -10.21 -3.96 13.67
C CYS A 211 -9.75 -5.20 12.91
N SER A 212 -8.50 -5.21 12.49
CA SER A 212 -7.88 -6.37 11.86
C SER A 212 -6.92 -7.05 12.82
N LEU A 213 -6.97 -8.36 12.85
CA LEU A 213 -6.10 -9.23 13.63
C LEU A 213 -5.36 -10.16 12.68
N SER A 214 -4.04 -10.08 12.65
CA SER A 214 -3.23 -11.01 11.86
C SER A 214 -3.05 -12.35 12.57
N LYS A 215 -2.78 -13.40 11.80
CA LYS A 215 -2.34 -14.69 12.31
C LYS A 215 -1.17 -14.51 13.29
N SER A 216 -1.16 -15.26 14.39
CA SER A 216 -0.05 -15.23 15.33
C SER A 216 1.23 -15.79 14.70
N LYS A 217 2.36 -15.13 14.99
CA LYS A 217 3.70 -15.61 14.66
C LYS A 217 4.23 -16.41 15.85
N LYS A 218 5.03 -17.46 15.58
CA LYS A 218 5.86 -18.05 16.65
C LYS A 218 6.97 -17.04 16.96
N LEU A 219 7.20 -16.82 18.23
CA LEU A 219 8.38 -16.10 18.72
C LEU A 219 9.63 -16.93 18.48
#